data_30cef8cae2c7832c9f89402c5246e0a0
#
_entry.id   30cef8cae2c7832c9f89402c5246e0a0
#
_cell.length_a   1.000
_cell.length_b   1.000
_cell.length_c   1.000
_cell.angle_alpha   90.00
_cell.angle_beta   90.00
_cell.angle_gamma   90.00
#
_symmetry.space_group_name_H-M   'P 1'
#
loop_
_entity.id
_entity.type
_entity.pdbx_description
1 polymer ?
#
loop_
_entity_poly.entity_id
_entity_poly.type
_entity_poly.pdbx_seq_one_letter_code
_entity_poly.pdbx_strand_id
1 'polypeptide(L)'
;IYFISTIVRDKPSLEALASFPISLMKQSSTKAGELSYMLVDVIQSFHNRTSDYPDKLVAAMDAAVAQGDNWALEIAMGILETFAALTTNIGYDFEEVLVKNLQFQEKYHLRELGPDRIGIRTFINFPLLGMACMWYDKGNRLSVETG
;
A
#
# COMPACT_ATOMS: atom_id res chain seq x y z
N ILE A 1 -9.98 -0.61 -0.15
CA ILE A 1 -10.97 0.22 0.57
C ILE A 1 -10.26 1.16 1.54
N TYR A 2 -9.36 0.70 2.44
CA TYR A 2 -8.69 1.54 3.44
C TYR A 2 -8.10 2.84 2.86
N PHE A 3 -7.29 2.77 1.80
CA PHE A 3 -6.71 3.95 1.17
C PHE A 3 -7.74 4.88 0.51
N ILE A 4 -8.85 4.33 0.01
CA ILE A 4 -9.96 5.16 -0.49
C ILE A 4 -10.57 5.96 0.67
N SER A 5 -10.83 5.31 1.81
CA SER A 5 -11.33 5.98 3.02
C SER A 5 -10.33 7.03 3.54
N THR A 6 -9.03 6.79 3.39
CA THR A 6 -7.98 7.78 3.70
C THR A 6 -8.08 9.01 2.79
N ILE A 7 -8.24 8.81 1.49
CA ILE A 7 -8.31 9.88 0.49
C ILE A 7 -9.53 10.79 0.77
N VAL A 8 -10.69 10.19 1.06
CA VAL A 8 -11.92 10.93 1.35
C VAL A 8 -12.07 11.31 2.83
N ARG A 9 -11.10 10.96 3.67
CA ARG A 9 -11.05 11.24 5.13
C ARG A 9 -12.25 10.69 5.90
N ASP A 10 -12.75 9.53 5.49
CA ASP A 10 -13.85 8.82 6.15
C ASP A 10 -13.34 8.06 7.39
N LYS A 11 -13.29 8.77 8.52
CA LYS A 11 -12.79 8.22 9.79
C LYS A 11 -13.58 7.00 10.28
N PRO A 12 -14.94 6.98 10.27
CA PRO A 12 -15.69 5.79 10.69
C PRO A 12 -15.31 4.54 9.89
N SER A 13 -15.16 4.65 8.56
CA SER A 13 -14.73 3.52 7.73
C SER A 13 -13.28 3.09 8.03
N LEU A 14 -12.37 4.03 8.29
CA LEU A 14 -10.99 3.72 8.67
C LEU A 14 -10.93 2.92 9.97
N GLU A 15 -11.67 3.34 11.01
CA GLU A 15 -11.75 2.65 12.30
C GLU A 15 -12.34 1.25 12.15
N ALA A 16 -13.42 1.11 11.39
CA ALA A 16 -14.04 -0.19 11.12
C ALA A 16 -13.09 -1.15 10.39
N LEU A 17 -12.35 -0.67 9.39
CA LEU A 17 -11.39 -1.46 8.62
C LEU A 17 -10.16 -1.84 9.47
N ALA A 18 -9.69 -0.92 10.31
CA ALA A 18 -8.55 -1.16 11.19
C ALA A 18 -8.85 -2.15 12.32
N SER A 19 -10.12 -2.33 12.68
CA SER A 19 -10.57 -3.29 13.68
C SER A 19 -11.14 -4.59 13.10
N PHE A 20 -11.25 -4.70 11.76
CA PHE A 20 -11.86 -5.86 11.13
C PHE A 20 -10.97 -7.11 11.26
N PRO A 21 -11.45 -8.23 11.84
CA PRO A 21 -10.61 -9.39 12.11
C PRO A 21 -10.11 -10.08 10.83
N ILE A 22 -8.79 -10.21 10.67
CA ILE A 22 -8.17 -10.93 9.54
C ILE A 22 -8.63 -12.38 9.49
N SER A 23 -8.89 -13.00 10.64
CA SER A 23 -9.43 -14.36 10.72
C SER A 23 -10.77 -14.52 10.00
N LEU A 24 -11.63 -13.50 10.01
CA LEU A 24 -12.87 -13.48 9.23
C LEU A 24 -12.60 -13.31 7.74
N MET A 25 -11.61 -12.51 7.36
CA MET A 25 -11.19 -12.39 5.95
C MET A 25 -10.73 -13.75 5.41
N LYS A 26 -9.96 -14.51 6.20
CA LYS A 26 -9.49 -15.85 5.84
C LYS A 26 -10.62 -16.89 5.71
N GLN A 27 -11.80 -16.63 6.28
CA GLN A 27 -12.99 -17.50 6.17
C GLN A 27 -13.80 -17.22 4.89
N SER A 28 -13.53 -16.13 4.18
CA SER A 28 -14.22 -15.80 2.93
C SER A 28 -14.06 -16.92 1.88
N SER A 29 -15.06 -17.09 1.04
CA SER A 29 -15.00 -18.00 -0.12
C SER A 29 -13.94 -17.55 -1.13
N THR A 30 -13.70 -16.25 -1.23
CA THR A 30 -12.61 -15.68 -2.05
C THR A 30 -11.34 -15.63 -1.19
N LYS A 31 -10.37 -16.48 -1.52
CA LYS A 31 -9.09 -16.52 -0.81
C LYS A 31 -8.12 -15.52 -1.43
N ALA A 32 -7.59 -14.64 -0.62
CA ALA A 32 -6.39 -13.88 -0.94
C ALA A 32 -5.14 -14.70 -0.60
N GLY A 33 -4.01 -14.38 -1.23
CA GLY A 33 -2.72 -14.95 -0.83
C GLY A 33 -2.28 -14.45 0.56
N GLU A 34 -1.39 -15.19 1.23
CA GLU A 34 -0.94 -14.84 2.59
C GLU A 34 -0.33 -13.44 2.66
N LEU A 35 0.44 -13.04 1.66
CA LEU A 35 1.02 -11.69 1.57
C LEU A 35 -0.07 -10.58 1.60
N SER A 36 -1.24 -10.82 1.01
CA SER A 36 -2.35 -9.86 1.07
C SER A 36 -2.89 -9.69 2.49
N TYR A 37 -2.92 -10.76 3.29
CA TYR A 37 -3.31 -10.68 4.70
C TYR A 37 -2.24 -9.98 5.55
N MET A 38 -0.96 -10.19 5.24
CA MET A 38 0.14 -9.48 5.89
C MET A 38 0.10 -7.97 5.58
N LEU A 39 -0.22 -7.57 4.34
CA LEU A 39 -0.46 -6.16 4.00
C LEU A 39 -1.58 -5.54 4.84
N VAL A 40 -2.68 -6.26 5.04
CA VAL A 40 -3.78 -5.78 5.91
C VAL A 40 -3.31 -5.65 7.36
N ASP A 41 -2.56 -6.64 7.87
CA ASP A 41 -2.03 -6.62 9.24
C ASP A 41 -1.07 -5.43 9.48
N VAL A 42 -0.20 -5.14 8.52
CA VAL A 42 0.66 -3.94 8.56
C VAL A 42 -0.17 -2.66 8.65
N ILE A 43 -1.19 -2.51 7.80
CA ILE A 43 -2.06 -1.34 7.78
C ILE A 43 -2.82 -1.19 9.11
N GLN A 44 -3.38 -2.29 9.63
CA GLN A 44 -4.09 -2.30 10.90
C GLN A 44 -3.17 -1.95 12.08
N SER A 45 -1.97 -2.52 12.11
CA SER A 45 -0.97 -2.25 13.15
C SER A 45 -0.51 -0.79 13.12
N PHE A 46 -0.31 -0.22 11.94
CA PHE A 46 -0.02 1.21 11.79
C PHE A 46 -1.16 2.08 12.30
N HIS A 47 -2.40 1.82 11.86
CA HIS A 47 -3.58 2.61 12.26
C HIS A 47 -3.78 2.57 13.77
N ASN A 48 -3.69 1.38 14.37
CA ASN A 48 -3.86 1.16 15.80
C ASN A 48 -2.62 1.52 16.63
N ARG A 49 -1.52 1.94 16.00
CA ARG A 49 -0.26 2.32 16.64
C ARG A 49 0.30 1.23 17.54
N THR A 50 0.23 -0.02 17.10
CA THR A 50 0.76 -1.15 17.86
C THR A 50 2.29 -1.17 17.80
N SER A 51 2.94 -1.63 18.88
CA SER A 51 4.41 -1.63 18.98
C SER A 51 5.08 -2.61 18.03
N ASP A 52 4.35 -3.60 17.52
CA ASP A 52 4.82 -4.63 16.59
C ASP A 52 4.73 -4.22 15.11
N TYR A 53 4.24 -3.01 14.83
CA TYR A 53 4.14 -2.49 13.45
C TYR A 53 5.45 -2.59 12.64
N PRO A 54 6.64 -2.18 13.18
CA PRO A 54 7.87 -2.28 12.42
C PRO A 54 8.25 -3.71 12.05
N ASP A 55 8.07 -4.65 12.99
CA ASP A 55 8.37 -6.07 12.76
C ASP A 55 7.45 -6.68 11.71
N LYS A 56 6.16 -6.35 11.75
CA LYS A 56 5.18 -6.77 10.73
C LYS A 56 5.48 -6.21 9.36
N LEU A 57 5.92 -4.95 9.29
CA LEU A 57 6.33 -4.33 8.03
C LEU A 57 7.51 -5.07 7.40
N VAL A 58 8.56 -5.34 8.18
CA VAL A 58 9.74 -6.10 7.72
C VAL A 58 9.34 -7.51 7.30
N ALA A 59 8.56 -8.22 8.12
CA ALA A 59 8.09 -9.56 7.80
C ALA A 59 7.27 -9.63 6.50
N ALA A 60 6.45 -8.60 6.22
CA ALA A 60 5.69 -8.51 4.98
C ALA A 60 6.60 -8.24 3.77
N MET A 61 7.65 -7.43 3.93
CA MET A 61 8.65 -7.20 2.87
C MET A 61 9.44 -8.48 2.58
N ASP A 62 9.87 -9.20 3.59
CA ASP A 62 10.56 -10.50 3.43
C ASP A 62 9.65 -11.52 2.74
N ALA A 63 8.37 -11.57 3.10
CA ALA A 63 7.40 -12.43 2.45
C ALA A 63 7.18 -12.07 0.96
N ALA A 64 7.19 -10.78 0.61
CA ALA A 64 7.11 -10.35 -0.78
C ALA A 64 8.33 -10.81 -1.59
N VAL A 65 9.53 -10.70 -1.01
CA VAL A 65 10.77 -11.21 -1.63
C VAL A 65 10.71 -12.74 -1.79
N ALA A 66 10.26 -13.45 -0.75
CA ALA A 66 10.15 -14.91 -0.78
C ALA A 66 9.12 -15.42 -1.79
N GLN A 67 8.01 -14.72 -1.98
CA GLN A 67 6.99 -15.02 -2.98
C GLN A 67 7.55 -14.83 -4.40
N GLY A 68 8.25 -13.72 -4.65
CA GLY A 68 9.11 -13.49 -5.82
C GLY A 68 8.39 -13.34 -7.16
N ASP A 69 7.06 -13.36 -7.20
CA ASP A 69 6.31 -13.10 -8.43
C ASP A 69 6.18 -11.58 -8.72
N ASN A 70 5.77 -11.26 -9.93
CA ASN A 70 5.67 -9.86 -10.37
C ASN A 70 4.74 -9.01 -9.48
N TRP A 71 3.62 -9.60 -9.01
CA TRP A 71 2.71 -8.87 -8.15
C TRP A 71 3.33 -8.57 -6.77
N ALA A 72 4.02 -9.55 -6.20
CA ALA A 72 4.69 -9.40 -4.91
C ALA A 72 5.79 -8.33 -4.98
N LEU A 73 6.62 -8.36 -6.03
CA LEU A 73 7.79 -7.49 -6.14
C LEU A 73 7.46 -6.07 -6.65
N GLU A 74 6.49 -5.93 -7.55
CA GLU A 74 6.20 -4.63 -8.19
C GLU A 74 4.98 -3.93 -7.55
N ILE A 75 4.02 -4.66 -7.00
CA ILE A 75 2.83 -4.09 -6.39
C ILE A 75 2.91 -4.12 -4.86
N ALA A 76 3.02 -5.31 -4.25
CA ALA A 76 2.99 -5.43 -2.80
C ALA A 76 4.22 -4.77 -2.16
N MET A 77 5.42 -5.03 -2.67
CA MET A 77 6.65 -4.41 -2.19
C MET A 77 6.61 -2.89 -2.36
N GLY A 78 6.11 -2.38 -3.50
CA GLY A 78 5.97 -0.95 -3.73
C GLY A 78 5.07 -0.27 -2.70
N ILE A 79 3.97 -0.91 -2.30
CA ILE A 79 3.10 -0.41 -1.22
C ILE A 79 3.86 -0.41 0.11
N LEU A 80 4.57 -1.50 0.45
CA LEU A 80 5.31 -1.63 1.70
C LEU A 80 6.47 -0.63 1.81
N GLU A 81 7.26 -0.46 0.74
CA GLU A 81 8.36 0.52 0.70
C GLU A 81 7.85 1.96 0.87
N THR A 82 6.75 2.31 0.18
CA THR A 82 6.16 3.66 0.29
C THR A 82 5.61 3.87 1.70
N PHE A 83 5.04 2.83 2.30
CA PHE A 83 4.56 2.88 3.68
C PHE A 83 5.71 3.01 4.69
N ALA A 84 6.82 2.31 4.46
CA ALA A 84 8.05 2.47 5.24
C ALA A 84 8.58 3.91 5.15
N ALA A 85 8.70 4.47 3.96
CA ALA A 85 9.15 5.84 3.74
C ALA A 85 8.22 6.89 4.39
N LEU A 86 6.91 6.63 4.41
CA LEU A 86 5.91 7.48 5.07
C LEU A 86 6.05 7.48 6.61
N THR A 87 6.47 6.36 7.20
CA THR A 87 6.36 6.12 8.65
C THR A 87 7.68 6.13 9.38
N THR A 88 8.78 5.91 8.67
CA THR A 88 10.14 5.89 9.24
C THR A 88 10.90 7.15 8.84
N ASN A 89 11.66 7.72 9.78
CA ASN A 89 12.54 8.85 9.48
C ASN A 89 13.95 8.38 9.00
N ILE A 90 14.07 7.14 8.54
CA ILE A 90 15.35 6.52 8.21
C ILE A 90 15.58 6.66 6.71
N GLY A 91 16.26 7.75 6.31
CA GLY A 91 17.06 7.79 5.07
C GLY A 91 16.33 7.64 3.72
N TYR A 92 15.02 7.55 3.70
CA TYR A 92 14.24 7.47 2.48
C TYR A 92 13.55 8.81 2.19
N ASP A 93 13.80 9.34 1.00
CA ASP A 93 12.96 10.42 0.46
C ASP A 93 11.61 9.83 0.04
N PHE A 94 10.54 10.26 0.71
CA PHE A 94 9.19 9.76 0.43
C PHE A 94 8.78 9.99 -1.03
N GLU A 95 9.11 11.17 -1.60
CA GLU A 95 8.74 11.50 -2.98
C GLU A 95 9.48 10.62 -3.99
N GLU A 96 10.78 10.38 -3.77
CA GLU A 96 11.59 9.50 -4.61
C GLU A 96 11.02 8.07 -4.62
N VAL A 97 10.70 7.54 -3.44
CA VAL A 97 10.10 6.20 -3.28
C VAL A 97 8.72 6.15 -3.93
N LEU A 98 7.89 7.18 -3.75
CA LEU A 98 6.56 7.26 -4.34
C LEU A 98 6.63 7.23 -5.87
N VAL A 99 7.49 8.05 -6.49
CA VAL A 99 7.66 8.11 -7.94
C VAL A 99 8.18 6.78 -8.50
N LYS A 100 9.21 6.22 -7.86
CA LYS A 100 9.74 4.89 -8.22
C LYS A 100 8.63 3.84 -8.27
N ASN A 101 7.80 3.78 -7.24
CA ASN A 101 6.76 2.75 -7.12
C ASN A 101 5.55 3.02 -8.04
N LEU A 102 5.23 4.27 -8.37
CA LEU A 102 4.26 4.59 -9.44
C LEU A 102 4.74 4.04 -10.79
N GLN A 103 6.01 4.22 -11.13
CA GLN A 103 6.60 3.71 -12.38
C GLN A 103 6.62 2.17 -12.43
N PHE A 104 6.90 1.50 -11.32
CA PHE A 104 6.84 0.03 -11.27
C PHE A 104 5.43 -0.50 -11.48
N GLN A 105 4.43 0.13 -10.88
CA GLN A 105 3.04 -0.27 -11.05
C GLN A 105 2.53 0.00 -12.46
N GLU A 106 2.91 1.10 -13.07
CA GLU A 106 2.61 1.36 -14.48
C GLU A 106 3.16 0.23 -15.37
N LYS A 107 4.44 -0.10 -15.22
CA LYS A 107 5.07 -1.20 -15.97
C LYS A 107 4.37 -2.55 -15.74
N TYR A 108 4.02 -2.85 -14.49
CA TYR A 108 3.27 -4.06 -14.16
C TYR A 108 1.95 -4.12 -14.93
N HIS A 109 1.15 -3.07 -14.84
CA HIS A 109 -0.17 -3.04 -15.49
C HIS A 109 -0.09 -3.08 -17.02
N LEU A 110 0.87 -2.38 -17.61
CA LEU A 110 1.10 -2.42 -19.07
C LEU A 110 1.46 -3.84 -19.53
N ARG A 111 2.27 -4.56 -18.77
CA ARG A 111 2.66 -5.94 -19.09
C ARG A 111 1.53 -6.94 -18.89
N GLU A 112 0.80 -6.87 -17.77
CA GLU A 112 -0.21 -7.87 -17.41
C GLU A 112 -1.55 -7.65 -18.15
N LEU A 113 -1.94 -6.42 -18.41
CA LEU A 113 -3.24 -6.10 -19.02
C LEU A 113 -3.13 -5.77 -20.50
N GLY A 114 -1.96 -5.34 -20.97
CA GLY A 114 -1.77 -4.79 -22.30
C GLY A 114 -2.40 -3.38 -22.45
N PRO A 115 -1.97 -2.62 -23.47
CA PRO A 115 -2.34 -1.23 -23.65
C PRO A 115 -3.85 -1.00 -23.84
N ASP A 116 -4.55 -1.97 -24.44
CA ASP A 116 -5.99 -1.88 -24.76
C ASP A 116 -6.93 -2.12 -23.56
N ARG A 117 -6.41 -2.60 -22.44
CA ARG A 117 -7.19 -2.92 -21.24
C ARG A 117 -6.90 -1.99 -20.05
N ILE A 118 -6.20 -0.91 -20.30
CA ILE A 118 -5.90 0.10 -19.30
C ILE A 118 -7.18 0.87 -18.96
N GLY A 119 -7.80 0.55 -17.84
CA GLY A 119 -8.98 1.23 -17.31
C GLY A 119 -8.62 2.26 -16.24
N ILE A 120 -9.60 3.06 -15.81
CA ILE A 120 -9.43 4.09 -14.76
C ILE A 120 -8.73 3.55 -13.51
N ARG A 121 -9.00 2.30 -13.11
CA ARG A 121 -8.36 1.65 -11.95
C ARG A 121 -6.87 1.41 -12.12
N THR A 122 -6.36 1.45 -13.34
CA THR A 122 -4.94 1.28 -13.66
C THR A 122 -4.22 2.63 -13.57
N PHE A 123 -4.90 3.73 -13.88
CA PHE A 123 -4.36 5.09 -13.80
C PHE A 123 -4.33 5.63 -12.37
N ILE A 124 -5.26 5.22 -11.51
CA ILE A 124 -5.33 5.71 -10.14
C ILE A 124 -4.87 4.61 -9.19
N ASN A 125 -3.66 4.77 -8.70
CA ASN A 125 -3.13 3.91 -7.64
C ASN A 125 -3.64 4.37 -6.28
N PHE A 126 -4.76 3.82 -5.81
CA PHE A 126 -5.36 4.20 -4.53
C PHE A 126 -4.43 4.02 -3.32
N PRO A 127 -3.62 2.94 -3.19
CA PRO A 127 -2.64 2.84 -2.12
C PRO A 127 -1.64 3.98 -2.10
N LEU A 128 -0.96 4.25 -3.20
CA LEU A 128 0.05 5.30 -3.28
C LEU A 128 -0.56 6.69 -3.13
N LEU A 129 -1.74 6.94 -3.74
CA LEU A 129 -2.47 8.19 -3.57
C LEU A 129 -2.91 8.40 -2.11
N GLY A 130 -3.39 7.36 -1.44
CA GLY A 130 -3.75 7.43 -0.02
C GLY A 130 -2.56 7.77 0.86
N MET A 131 -1.38 7.19 0.59
CA MET A 131 -0.14 7.53 1.29
C MET A 131 0.35 8.95 0.99
N ALA A 132 0.19 9.43 -0.24
CA ALA A 132 0.44 10.83 -0.60
C ALA A 132 -0.48 11.80 0.18
N CYS A 133 -1.76 11.43 0.35
CA CYS A 133 -2.68 12.19 1.21
C CYS A 133 -2.22 12.19 2.69
N MET A 134 -1.76 11.05 3.22
CA MET A 134 -1.22 10.98 4.58
C MET A 134 0.04 11.83 4.74
N TRP A 135 0.92 11.86 3.73
CA TRP A 135 2.11 12.71 3.69
C TRP A 135 1.75 14.19 3.73
N TYR A 136 0.75 14.59 2.92
CA TYR A 136 0.22 15.94 2.90
C TYR A 136 -0.40 16.34 4.25
N ASP A 137 -1.18 15.44 4.87
CA ASP A 137 -1.83 15.70 6.16
C ASP A 137 -0.82 15.85 7.33
N LYS A 138 0.42 15.38 7.16
CA LYS A 138 1.56 15.66 8.07
C LYS A 138 2.19 17.06 7.86
N GLY A 139 1.66 17.88 6.96
CA GLY A 139 2.15 19.23 6.65
C GLY A 139 3.20 19.29 5.54
N ASN A 140 3.50 18.18 4.88
CA ASN A 140 4.44 18.13 3.77
C ASN A 140 3.78 18.54 2.44
N ARG A 141 4.58 18.83 1.44
CA ARG A 141 4.14 19.09 0.06
C ARG A 141 4.83 18.14 -0.88
N LEU A 142 4.15 17.74 -1.93
CA LEU A 142 4.77 17.03 -3.04
C LEU A 142 5.29 18.05 -4.04
N SER A 143 6.54 17.90 -4.46
CA SER A 143 7.19 18.73 -5.47
C SER A 143 7.11 18.09 -6.86
N VAL A 144 6.76 16.79 -6.92
CA VAL A 144 6.70 16.03 -8.17
C VAL A 144 5.34 16.22 -8.85
N GLU A 145 5.39 16.53 -10.14
CA GLU A 145 4.23 16.51 -11.03
C GLU A 145 4.13 15.10 -11.63
N THR A 146 3.03 14.42 -11.38
CA THR A 146 2.71 13.16 -12.07
C THR A 146 1.79 13.48 -13.24
N GLY A 147 2.30 13.30 -14.44
CA GLY A 147 1.54 13.48 -15.69
C GLY A 147 0.44 12.44 -15.88
#